data_796e16ed314431bcbc8f73f8961cde61
#
_entry.id   796e16ed314431bcbc8f73f8961cde61
#
_cell.length_a   1.000
_cell.length_b   1.000
_cell.length_c   1.000
_cell.angle_alpha   90.00
_cell.angle_beta   90.00
_cell.angle_gamma   90.00
#
_symmetry.space_group_name_H-M   'P 1'
#
loop_
_entity.id
_entity.type
_entity.pdbx_description
1 polymer ?
#
loop_
_entity_poly.entity_id
_entity_poly.type
_entity_poly.pdbx_seq_one_letter_code
_entity_poly.pdbx_strand_id
1 'polypeptide(L)'
;MRKNRMLFLGVGLGTASLLLSACGAGSSNDGGGEAEAGEFTTLSVVENTTIPAVLESLAGDQCKTAADAMPLKVDTVPQTNLDQQLQLQAGQGALPSQFAAGSAPALTKELAESGNVLDLESTLTDLDVIDQVEPAAIDTVKALYGGFNVLPYEYNVEGIWYNKQLFADNNIEVPKTWDDFTAAADTLNSSGVTPLSASGEQGWPLTRLISGYLFSDLGKDALQKVADGEAKLTDPEYVEAAAAVADLGQKGYFGEGVGSIDYDTAVNQFLTGEAGMLYMGSWVLANFNDEAANQIGAENIGFMPFPTVEGGAGIDDQYAANVGLPMALSEKSYNDSTGEWLTCITENYGSTGLSEKGAISGFKVNDEVEVDSLTQAVQDTIASTSESVLWFEALFNTQATTASQTNAAPLVTGSMSPEQFMETVQSALK
;
A
#
# COMPACT_ATOMS: atom_id res chain seq x y z
N MET A 1 68.89 10.54 -9.35
CA MET A 1 70.01 10.23 -8.47
C MET A 1 69.50 9.51 -7.24
N ARG A 2 70.14 8.36 -6.98
CA ARG A 2 70.17 7.43 -5.82
C ARG A 2 68.85 6.71 -5.52
N LYS A 3 68.72 5.45 -5.93
CA LYS A 3 69.35 4.15 -5.58
C LYS A 3 68.80 3.55 -4.28
N ASN A 4 68.05 2.46 -4.53
CA ASN A 4 68.13 1.11 -3.93
C ASN A 4 68.08 0.92 -2.38
N ARG A 5 67.20 0.04 -1.92
CA ARG A 5 67.63 -1.32 -1.52
C ARG A 5 66.44 -2.23 -1.23
N MET A 6 66.42 -3.36 -1.94
CA MET A 6 65.78 -4.62 -1.59
C MET A 6 66.36 -5.18 -0.28
N LEU A 7 65.54 -5.86 0.52
CA LEU A 7 66.01 -7.00 1.30
C LEU A 7 64.89 -8.06 1.37
N PHE A 8 65.27 -9.24 0.95
CA PHE A 8 64.56 -10.53 1.04
C PHE A 8 64.80 -11.19 2.40
N LEU A 9 64.01 -12.26 2.67
CA LEU A 9 64.03 -13.37 3.63
C LEU A 9 63.00 -13.18 4.74
N GLY A 10 62.16 -14.19 5.09
CA GLY A 10 62.35 -15.62 4.98
C GLY A 10 61.03 -16.38 5.18
N VAL A 11 61.05 -17.55 4.65
CA VAL A 11 60.09 -18.66 4.68
C VAL A 11 59.95 -19.21 6.11
N GLY A 12 58.68 -19.40 6.55
CA GLY A 12 58.35 -20.17 7.73
C GLY A 12 57.13 -21.07 7.46
N LEU A 13 57.39 -22.30 7.05
CA LEU A 13 56.42 -23.39 7.06
C LEU A 13 56.05 -23.71 8.51
N GLY A 14 54.77 -23.62 8.84
CA GLY A 14 54.18 -24.11 10.07
C GLY A 14 53.02 -25.03 9.75
N THR A 15 53.27 -26.31 9.63
CA THR A 15 52.30 -27.40 9.65
C THR A 15 51.65 -27.48 11.02
N ALA A 16 50.33 -27.32 11.09
CA ALA A 16 49.55 -27.65 12.29
C ALA A 16 48.39 -28.56 11.92
N SER A 17 48.44 -29.68 12.56
CA SER A 17 47.72 -30.93 12.40
C SER A 17 46.23 -30.84 12.65
N LEU A 18 45.45 -31.50 11.77
CA LEU A 18 44.09 -31.94 11.97
C LEU A 18 44.01 -32.92 13.16
N LEU A 19 43.19 -32.61 14.15
CA LEU A 19 42.66 -33.58 15.09
C LEU A 19 41.18 -33.79 14.83
N LEU A 20 40.85 -34.85 14.10
CA LEU A 20 39.55 -35.49 14.15
C LEU A 20 39.40 -36.15 15.54
N SER A 21 38.35 -35.76 16.24
CA SER A 21 37.86 -36.57 17.36
C SER A 21 36.43 -37.00 17.02
N ALA A 22 36.31 -38.19 16.44
CA ALA A 22 35.07 -38.95 16.48
C ALA A 22 35.14 -39.82 17.74
N CYS A 23 34.03 -39.87 18.46
CA CYS A 23 33.48 -41.01 19.18
C CYS A 23 32.73 -40.56 20.42
N GLY A 24 31.52 -41.04 20.52
CA GLY A 24 30.80 -41.16 21.76
C GLY A 24 29.34 -41.46 21.54
N ALA A 25 29.00 -42.71 21.39
CA ALA A 25 27.64 -43.21 21.31
C ALA A 25 26.88 -43.02 22.63
N GLY A 26 25.57 -42.69 22.51
CA GLY A 26 24.52 -43.21 23.37
C GLY A 26 24.22 -42.41 24.61
N SER A 27 23.15 -41.64 24.53
CA SER A 27 22.17 -41.62 25.59
C SER A 27 20.87 -41.05 25.01
N SER A 28 19.87 -41.91 24.88
CA SER A 28 18.47 -41.53 24.71
C SER A 28 18.05 -40.76 25.94
N ASN A 29 17.82 -39.48 25.75
CA ASN A 29 17.04 -38.71 26.69
C ASN A 29 15.85 -38.18 25.89
N ASP A 30 14.69 -38.80 26.07
CA ASP A 30 13.37 -38.20 25.81
C ASP A 30 13.27 -36.97 26.71
N GLY A 31 13.60 -35.86 26.16
CA GLY A 31 13.29 -34.53 26.65
C GLY A 31 12.82 -33.77 25.42
N GLY A 32 11.48 -33.64 25.28
CA GLY A 32 10.87 -32.69 24.39
C GLY A 32 11.44 -31.31 24.74
N GLY A 33 12.51 -30.91 24.10
CA GLY A 33 12.92 -29.52 24.04
C GLY A 33 11.91 -28.85 23.12
N GLU A 34 11.05 -28.00 23.70
CA GLU A 34 10.36 -26.98 22.95
C GLU A 34 11.45 -26.27 22.15
N ALA A 35 11.37 -26.36 20.83
CA ALA A 35 12.19 -25.49 19.97
C ALA A 35 11.85 -24.07 20.38
N GLU A 36 12.86 -23.28 20.81
CA GLU A 36 12.65 -21.86 21.07
C GLU A 36 11.92 -21.30 19.85
N ALA A 37 10.67 -20.85 20.04
CA ALA A 37 9.93 -20.18 19.01
C ALA A 37 10.73 -18.94 18.63
N GLY A 38 11.04 -18.79 17.33
CA GLY A 38 11.75 -17.62 16.82
C GLY A 38 10.94 -16.35 17.06
N GLU A 39 11.34 -15.25 16.43
CA GLU A 39 10.57 -13.99 16.43
C GLU A 39 9.46 -14.05 15.37
N PHE A 40 8.28 -13.48 15.65
CA PHE A 40 7.27 -13.19 14.64
C PHE A 40 7.72 -11.93 13.90
N THR A 41 8.47 -12.14 12.83
CA THR A 41 9.05 -11.04 12.06
C THR A 41 8.04 -10.48 11.08
N THR A 42 7.83 -9.17 11.11
CA THR A 42 6.93 -8.45 10.20
C THR A 42 7.72 -7.41 9.42
N LEU A 43 7.63 -7.42 8.09
CA LEU A 43 8.18 -6.40 7.20
C LEU A 43 7.05 -5.53 6.66
N SER A 44 7.05 -4.25 7.01
CA SER A 44 6.12 -3.24 6.53
C SER A 44 6.85 -2.14 5.75
N VAL A 45 6.12 -1.11 5.34
CA VAL A 45 6.71 0.09 4.74
C VAL A 45 6.70 1.24 5.74
N VAL A 46 7.68 2.16 5.62
CA VAL A 46 7.79 3.31 6.52
C VAL A 46 6.58 4.24 6.40
N GLU A 47 5.92 4.26 5.24
CA GLU A 47 4.74 5.06 4.94
C GLU A 47 3.45 4.52 5.57
N ASN A 48 3.42 3.25 6.01
CA ASN A 48 2.30 2.68 6.75
C ASN A 48 2.67 2.54 8.24
N THR A 49 2.21 3.49 9.04
CA THR A 49 2.44 3.50 10.49
C THR A 49 1.31 2.82 11.26
N THR A 50 0.17 2.57 10.63
CA THR A 50 -1.03 2.02 11.25
C THR A 50 -0.89 0.54 11.57
N ILE A 51 -0.55 -0.28 10.58
CA ILE A 51 -0.42 -1.75 10.78
C ILE A 51 0.62 -2.08 11.87
N PRO A 52 1.86 -1.54 11.82
CA PRO A 52 2.83 -1.76 12.89
C PRO A 52 2.32 -1.37 14.28
N ALA A 53 1.71 -0.19 14.41
CA ALA A 53 1.24 0.29 15.71
C ALA A 53 0.12 -0.58 16.30
N VAL A 54 -0.83 -1.04 15.47
CA VAL A 54 -1.90 -1.95 15.93
C VAL A 54 -1.34 -3.32 16.30
N LEU A 55 -0.38 -3.87 15.54
CA LEU A 55 0.29 -5.14 15.90
C LEU A 55 1.06 -5.03 17.21
N GLU A 56 1.74 -3.90 17.46
CA GLU A 56 2.44 -3.64 18.72
C GLU A 56 1.46 -3.53 19.89
N SER A 57 0.31 -2.87 19.69
CA SER A 57 -0.76 -2.80 20.70
C SER A 57 -1.30 -4.19 21.03
N LEU A 58 -1.64 -4.97 20.01
CA LEU A 58 -2.11 -6.36 20.19
C LEU A 58 -1.07 -7.21 20.92
N ALA A 59 0.21 -7.10 20.57
CA ALA A 59 1.29 -7.82 21.24
C ALA A 59 1.39 -7.48 22.75
N GLY A 60 1.04 -6.25 23.12
CA GLY A 60 1.05 -5.77 24.50
C GLY A 60 -0.18 -6.19 25.31
N ASP A 61 -1.31 -6.50 24.66
CA ASP A 61 -2.62 -6.77 25.29
C ASP A 61 -3.23 -8.09 24.81
N GLN A 62 -4.16 -8.07 23.83
CA GLN A 62 -4.96 -9.24 23.45
C GLN A 62 -4.10 -10.41 22.96
N CYS A 63 -3.04 -10.15 22.20
CA CYS A 63 -2.13 -11.17 21.67
C CYS A 63 -0.90 -11.43 22.55
N LYS A 64 -0.93 -10.98 23.80
CA LYS A 64 0.22 -11.12 24.71
C LYS A 64 0.69 -12.57 24.86
N THR A 65 -0.21 -13.55 24.88
CA THR A 65 0.17 -14.96 24.99
C THR A 65 0.99 -15.42 23.78
N ALA A 66 0.58 -15.06 22.57
CA ALA A 66 1.31 -15.35 21.34
C ALA A 66 2.66 -14.61 21.31
N ALA A 67 2.66 -13.33 21.76
CA ALA A 67 3.87 -12.51 21.84
C ALA A 67 4.88 -12.99 22.88
N ASP A 68 4.42 -13.54 24.01
CA ASP A 68 5.30 -14.14 25.03
C ASP A 68 5.96 -15.42 24.50
N ALA A 69 5.26 -16.21 23.64
CA ALA A 69 5.77 -17.41 23.03
C ALA A 69 6.68 -17.13 21.81
N MET A 70 6.31 -16.14 20.99
CA MET A 70 7.00 -15.75 19.77
C MET A 70 6.99 -14.21 19.64
N PRO A 71 8.00 -13.50 20.17
CA PRO A 71 8.02 -12.06 20.25
C PRO A 71 7.86 -11.36 18.88
N LEU A 72 7.03 -10.32 18.82
CA LEU A 72 6.87 -9.50 17.62
C LEU A 72 8.14 -8.70 17.34
N LYS A 73 8.57 -8.72 16.09
CA LYS A 73 9.62 -7.86 15.58
C LYS A 73 9.16 -7.19 14.29
N VAL A 74 9.07 -5.88 14.29
CA VAL A 74 8.70 -5.09 13.12
C VAL A 74 9.93 -4.47 12.49
N ASP A 75 10.15 -4.74 11.22
CA ASP A 75 11.12 -4.09 10.36
C ASP A 75 10.37 -3.29 9.28
N THR A 76 10.90 -2.14 8.86
CA THR A 76 10.30 -1.30 7.83
C THR A 76 11.31 -0.94 6.74
N VAL A 77 10.79 -0.75 5.51
CA VAL A 77 11.57 -0.27 4.36
C VAL A 77 10.77 0.82 3.63
N PRO A 78 11.40 1.74 2.92
CA PRO A 78 10.68 2.62 2.01
C PRO A 78 9.85 1.83 1.00
N GLN A 79 8.61 2.25 0.73
CA GLN A 79 7.71 1.55 -0.19
C GLN A 79 8.35 1.30 -1.56
N THR A 80 9.12 2.25 -2.06
CA THR A 80 9.86 2.15 -3.32
C THR A 80 10.87 1.00 -3.37
N ASN A 81 11.30 0.48 -2.22
CA ASN A 81 12.29 -0.59 -2.10
C ASN A 81 11.66 -1.95 -1.75
N LEU A 82 10.38 -1.99 -1.42
CA LEU A 82 9.71 -3.18 -0.89
C LEU A 82 9.80 -4.37 -1.85
N ASP A 83 9.38 -4.21 -3.10
CA ASP A 83 9.34 -5.30 -4.07
C ASP A 83 10.74 -5.89 -4.32
N GLN A 84 11.76 -5.04 -4.43
CA GLN A 84 13.14 -5.49 -4.58
C GLN A 84 13.63 -6.27 -3.36
N GLN A 85 13.28 -5.81 -2.15
CA GLN A 85 13.62 -6.48 -0.90
C GLN A 85 12.96 -7.87 -0.81
N LEU A 86 11.66 -7.95 -1.14
CA LEU A 86 10.91 -9.21 -1.13
C LEU A 86 11.46 -10.22 -2.14
N GLN A 87 11.76 -9.80 -3.37
CA GLN A 87 12.37 -10.67 -4.39
C GLN A 87 13.71 -11.22 -3.92
N LEU A 88 14.57 -10.38 -3.32
CA LEU A 88 15.86 -10.79 -2.78
C LEU A 88 15.70 -11.81 -1.65
N GLN A 89 14.82 -11.53 -0.69
CA GLN A 89 14.58 -12.41 0.45
C GLN A 89 13.94 -13.74 0.03
N ALA A 90 12.97 -13.70 -0.90
CA ALA A 90 12.36 -14.91 -1.46
C ALA A 90 13.40 -15.79 -2.17
N GLY A 91 14.28 -15.20 -2.99
CA GLY A 91 15.37 -15.93 -3.66
C GLY A 91 16.38 -16.56 -2.70
N GLN A 92 16.51 -16.04 -1.48
CA GLN A 92 17.34 -16.57 -0.42
C GLN A 92 16.59 -17.53 0.52
N GLY A 93 15.27 -17.66 0.37
CA GLY A 93 14.39 -18.41 1.28
C GLY A 93 14.37 -17.82 2.69
N ALA A 94 14.45 -16.51 2.81
CA ALA A 94 14.57 -15.72 4.04
C ALA A 94 13.47 -14.65 4.15
N LEU A 95 12.28 -14.90 3.57
CA LEU A 95 11.11 -14.06 3.80
C LEU A 95 10.78 -14.00 5.29
N PRO A 96 10.38 -12.84 5.83
CA PRO A 96 9.89 -12.74 7.21
C PRO A 96 8.61 -13.55 7.41
N SER A 97 8.21 -13.75 8.66
CA SER A 97 6.99 -14.50 8.98
C SER A 97 5.77 -13.87 8.31
N GLN A 98 5.71 -12.54 8.32
CA GLN A 98 4.69 -11.72 7.66
C GLN A 98 5.36 -10.56 6.91
N PHE A 99 4.79 -10.16 5.77
CA PHE A 99 5.33 -9.06 4.98
C PHE A 99 4.25 -8.37 4.15
N ALA A 100 4.40 -7.06 3.95
CA ALA A 100 3.53 -6.29 3.08
C ALA A 100 3.62 -6.81 1.63
N ALA A 101 2.48 -6.97 0.98
CA ALA A 101 2.36 -7.60 -0.33
C ALA A 101 2.69 -6.67 -1.52
N GLY A 102 3.17 -5.45 -1.25
CA GLY A 102 3.44 -4.45 -2.28
C GLY A 102 2.19 -3.69 -2.75
N SER A 103 2.40 -2.71 -3.60
CA SER A 103 1.33 -1.85 -4.14
C SER A 103 0.60 -2.45 -5.35
N ALA A 104 1.10 -3.55 -5.90
CA ALA A 104 0.48 -4.30 -6.99
C ALA A 104 0.47 -5.80 -6.70
N PRO A 105 -0.60 -6.51 -7.06
CA PRO A 105 -0.75 -7.94 -6.77
C PRO A 105 0.27 -8.87 -7.45
N ALA A 106 0.92 -8.42 -8.52
CA ALA A 106 1.72 -9.27 -9.41
C ALA A 106 2.83 -10.04 -8.67
N LEU A 107 3.66 -9.33 -7.88
CA LEU A 107 4.75 -9.98 -7.16
C LEU A 107 4.25 -11.04 -6.18
N THR A 108 3.19 -10.72 -5.42
CA THR A 108 2.63 -11.67 -4.46
C THR A 108 2.02 -12.89 -5.14
N LYS A 109 1.39 -12.72 -6.33
CA LYS A 109 0.96 -13.87 -7.15
C LYS A 109 2.13 -14.75 -7.53
N GLU A 110 3.23 -14.18 -8.04
CA GLU A 110 4.46 -14.92 -8.39
C GLU A 110 5.04 -15.67 -7.18
N LEU A 111 5.04 -15.03 -6.01
CA LEU A 111 5.50 -15.65 -4.76
C LEU A 111 4.57 -16.78 -4.30
N ALA A 112 3.26 -16.63 -4.45
CA ALA A 112 2.28 -17.67 -4.13
C ALA A 112 2.40 -18.87 -5.09
N GLU A 113 2.49 -18.62 -6.39
CA GLU A 113 2.68 -19.67 -7.42
C GLU A 113 3.99 -20.45 -7.21
N SER A 114 5.03 -19.82 -6.66
CA SER A 114 6.29 -20.45 -6.34
C SER A 114 6.33 -21.13 -4.95
N GLY A 115 5.19 -21.15 -4.21
CA GLY A 115 5.07 -21.80 -2.90
C GLY A 115 5.78 -21.05 -1.78
N ASN A 116 5.98 -19.75 -1.90
CA ASN A 116 6.61 -18.93 -0.85
C ASN A 116 5.58 -18.27 0.08
N VAL A 117 4.31 -18.24 -0.31
CA VAL A 117 3.21 -17.59 0.43
C VAL A 117 2.23 -18.64 0.91
N LEU A 118 1.80 -18.48 2.15
CA LEU A 118 0.85 -19.35 2.83
C LEU A 118 -0.56 -19.25 2.19
N ASP A 119 -1.22 -20.38 2.00
CA ASP A 119 -2.65 -20.43 1.67
C ASP A 119 -3.47 -20.10 2.93
N LEU A 120 -3.95 -18.86 3.00
CA LEU A 120 -4.68 -18.36 4.15
C LEU A 120 -6.12 -18.89 4.22
N GLU A 121 -6.72 -19.29 3.09
CA GLU A 121 -8.07 -19.85 3.11
C GLU A 121 -8.09 -21.19 3.86
N SER A 122 -7.18 -22.09 3.50
CA SER A 122 -7.06 -23.37 4.21
C SER A 122 -6.58 -23.16 5.65
N THR A 123 -5.57 -22.32 5.86
CA THR A 123 -4.98 -22.10 7.18
C THR A 123 -5.97 -21.51 8.18
N LEU A 124 -6.69 -20.43 7.82
CA LEU A 124 -7.68 -19.83 8.73
C LEU A 124 -8.92 -20.72 8.93
N THR A 125 -9.24 -21.59 7.97
CA THR A 125 -10.28 -22.61 8.12
C THR A 125 -9.84 -23.68 9.12
N ASP A 126 -8.61 -24.16 9.03
CA ASP A 126 -8.06 -25.13 9.96
C ASP A 126 -7.89 -24.59 11.39
N LEU A 127 -7.67 -23.27 11.52
CA LEU A 127 -7.63 -22.56 12.80
C LEU A 127 -9.03 -22.15 13.32
N ASP A 128 -10.12 -22.41 12.57
CA ASP A 128 -11.50 -22.05 12.90
C ASP A 128 -11.75 -20.55 13.10
N VAL A 129 -11.03 -19.70 12.31
CA VAL A 129 -11.14 -18.23 12.39
C VAL A 129 -11.40 -17.54 11.03
N ILE A 130 -11.62 -18.27 9.96
CA ILE A 130 -11.90 -17.70 8.63
C ILE A 130 -13.15 -16.80 8.64
N ASP A 131 -14.12 -17.10 9.47
CA ASP A 131 -15.36 -16.34 9.62
C ASP A 131 -15.17 -14.99 10.34
N GLN A 132 -13.98 -14.71 10.87
CA GLN A 132 -13.60 -13.40 11.42
C GLN A 132 -13.13 -12.42 10.32
N VAL A 133 -12.99 -12.88 9.09
CA VAL A 133 -12.71 -12.02 7.94
C VAL A 133 -14.00 -11.71 7.19
N GLU A 134 -14.18 -10.46 6.79
CA GLU A 134 -15.35 -10.01 6.03
C GLU A 134 -15.41 -10.70 4.66
N PRO A 135 -16.54 -11.33 4.28
CA PRO A 135 -16.65 -12.01 3.00
C PRO A 135 -16.31 -11.15 1.79
N ALA A 136 -16.70 -9.87 1.81
CA ALA A 136 -16.37 -8.93 0.74
C ALA A 136 -14.85 -8.69 0.62
N ALA A 137 -14.12 -8.68 1.73
CA ALA A 137 -12.66 -8.56 1.72
C ALA A 137 -12.00 -9.83 1.17
N ILE A 138 -12.50 -11.01 1.53
CA ILE A 138 -12.04 -12.30 0.97
C ILE A 138 -12.24 -12.31 -0.55
N ASP A 139 -13.42 -11.93 -1.03
CA ASP A 139 -13.73 -11.90 -2.46
C ASP A 139 -12.85 -10.89 -3.20
N THR A 140 -12.60 -9.71 -2.63
CA THR A 140 -11.70 -8.70 -3.18
C THR A 140 -10.26 -9.23 -3.28
N VAL A 141 -9.75 -9.85 -2.22
CA VAL A 141 -8.41 -10.47 -2.22
C VAL A 141 -8.31 -11.55 -3.28
N LYS A 142 -9.30 -12.45 -3.36
CA LYS A 142 -9.31 -13.52 -4.39
C LYS A 142 -9.31 -12.96 -5.81
N ALA A 143 -10.08 -11.91 -6.06
CA ALA A 143 -10.13 -11.26 -7.37
C ALA A 143 -8.78 -10.62 -7.74
N LEU A 144 -8.12 -9.97 -6.78
CA LEU A 144 -6.86 -9.27 -7.00
C LEU A 144 -5.64 -10.20 -7.01
N TYR A 145 -5.58 -11.17 -6.10
CA TYR A 145 -4.39 -12.01 -5.86
C TYR A 145 -4.51 -13.44 -6.41
N GLY A 146 -5.66 -13.82 -6.99
CA GLY A 146 -5.89 -15.14 -7.57
C GLY A 146 -6.17 -16.24 -6.54
N GLY A 147 -6.20 -15.90 -5.24
CA GLY A 147 -6.47 -16.76 -4.10
C GLY A 147 -6.53 -15.94 -2.83
N PHE A 148 -6.99 -16.53 -1.72
CA PHE A 148 -6.94 -15.84 -0.43
C PHE A 148 -5.59 -16.12 0.24
N ASN A 149 -4.57 -15.35 -0.15
CA ASN A 149 -3.17 -15.51 0.20
C ASN A 149 -2.55 -14.26 0.84
N VAL A 150 -3.36 -13.24 1.13
CA VAL A 150 -3.00 -12.05 1.90
C VAL A 150 -4.11 -11.69 2.88
N LEU A 151 -3.73 -11.16 4.04
CA LEU A 151 -4.66 -10.67 5.07
C LEU A 151 -5.04 -9.23 4.80
N PRO A 152 -6.34 -8.87 4.83
CA PRO A 152 -6.82 -7.53 4.54
C PRO A 152 -6.77 -6.65 5.80
N TYR A 153 -5.56 -6.25 6.23
CA TYR A 153 -5.37 -5.36 7.38
C TYR A 153 -6.00 -3.98 7.20
N GLU A 154 -6.28 -3.63 5.96
CA GLU A 154 -7.01 -2.43 5.58
C GLU A 154 -8.08 -2.81 4.54
N TYR A 155 -9.19 -2.09 4.54
CA TYR A 155 -10.20 -2.15 3.49
C TYR A 155 -10.60 -0.72 3.17
N ASN A 156 -10.16 -0.22 2.03
CA ASN A 156 -10.17 1.20 1.73
C ASN A 156 -11.04 1.54 0.51
N VAL A 157 -11.60 2.73 0.56
CA VAL A 157 -12.07 3.47 -0.61
C VAL A 157 -11.12 4.64 -0.88
N GLU A 158 -10.86 4.91 -2.15
CA GLU A 158 -10.03 6.04 -2.59
C GLU A 158 -10.89 7.12 -3.20
N GLY A 159 -10.51 8.38 -2.93
CA GLY A 159 -11.20 9.55 -3.45
C GLY A 159 -10.41 10.81 -3.17
N ILE A 160 -11.07 11.95 -3.29
CA ILE A 160 -10.46 13.25 -3.07
C ILE A 160 -10.92 13.79 -1.72
N TRP A 161 -9.95 14.00 -0.83
CA TRP A 161 -10.12 14.72 0.41
C TRP A 161 -10.00 16.23 0.12
N TYR A 162 -10.84 17.05 0.76
CA TYR A 162 -10.80 18.49 0.56
C TYR A 162 -10.97 19.27 1.86
N ASN A 163 -10.36 20.44 1.93
CA ASN A 163 -10.46 21.35 3.06
C ASN A 163 -11.72 22.20 2.92
N LYS A 164 -12.75 21.88 3.73
CA LYS A 164 -14.06 22.56 3.72
C LYS A 164 -13.94 24.07 3.96
N GLN A 165 -13.00 24.51 4.83
CA GLN A 165 -12.83 25.93 5.11
C GLN A 165 -12.26 26.67 3.89
N LEU A 166 -11.23 26.12 3.23
CA LEU A 166 -10.66 26.72 2.01
C LEU A 166 -11.69 26.77 0.88
N PHE A 167 -12.53 25.73 0.75
CA PHE A 167 -13.62 25.72 -0.23
C PHE A 167 -14.66 26.82 0.07
N ALA A 168 -15.08 26.95 1.34
CA ALA A 168 -16.02 27.99 1.76
C ALA A 168 -15.45 29.41 1.57
N ASP A 169 -14.20 29.64 1.96
CA ASP A 169 -13.55 30.95 1.85
C ASP A 169 -13.37 31.41 0.40
N ASN A 170 -13.27 30.47 -0.53
CA ASN A 170 -13.11 30.73 -1.95
C ASN A 170 -14.42 30.54 -2.75
N ASN A 171 -15.56 30.29 -2.06
CA ASN A 171 -16.87 30.02 -2.69
C ASN A 171 -16.83 28.86 -3.70
N ILE A 172 -16.10 27.80 -3.38
CA ILE A 172 -16.00 26.58 -4.18
C ILE A 172 -17.08 25.59 -3.70
N GLU A 173 -17.93 25.15 -4.60
CA GLU A 173 -18.81 24.01 -4.36
C GLU A 173 -18.04 22.70 -4.55
N VAL A 174 -18.47 21.61 -3.89
CA VAL A 174 -17.84 20.31 -4.05
C VAL A 174 -17.96 19.85 -5.51
N PRO A 175 -16.84 19.66 -6.22
CA PRO A 175 -16.82 19.27 -7.62
C PRO A 175 -17.53 17.94 -7.86
N LYS A 176 -18.29 17.85 -8.93
CA LYS A 176 -18.92 16.61 -9.39
C LYS A 176 -18.37 16.13 -10.72
N THR A 177 -17.94 17.08 -11.55
CA THR A 177 -17.36 16.79 -12.86
C THR A 177 -15.87 17.14 -12.89
N TRP A 178 -15.14 16.60 -13.85
CA TRP A 178 -13.74 16.94 -14.08
C TRP A 178 -13.53 18.43 -14.35
N ASP A 179 -14.49 19.05 -15.05
CA ASP A 179 -14.45 20.48 -15.32
C ASP A 179 -14.66 21.29 -14.03
N ASP A 180 -15.59 20.89 -13.15
CA ASP A 180 -15.76 21.51 -11.83
C ASP A 180 -14.49 21.37 -10.98
N PHE A 181 -13.85 20.19 -11.02
CA PHE A 181 -12.61 19.93 -10.29
C PHE A 181 -11.47 20.82 -10.75
N THR A 182 -11.28 20.95 -12.07
CA THR A 182 -10.25 21.83 -12.61
C THR A 182 -10.55 23.30 -12.34
N ALA A 183 -11.81 23.73 -12.35
CA ALA A 183 -12.23 25.09 -11.99
C ALA A 183 -12.00 25.38 -10.48
N ALA A 184 -12.25 24.40 -9.60
CA ALA A 184 -11.92 24.49 -8.19
C ALA A 184 -10.41 24.63 -7.98
N ALA A 185 -9.60 23.83 -8.70
CA ALA A 185 -8.14 23.91 -8.68
C ALA A 185 -7.63 25.28 -9.18
N ASP A 186 -8.19 25.83 -10.27
CA ASP A 186 -7.86 27.17 -10.74
C ASP A 186 -8.15 28.25 -9.69
N THR A 187 -9.25 28.12 -8.96
CA THR A 187 -9.66 29.07 -7.92
C THR A 187 -8.70 29.02 -6.74
N LEU A 188 -8.35 27.81 -6.25
CA LEU A 188 -7.37 27.62 -5.18
C LEU A 188 -5.99 28.16 -5.57
N ASN A 189 -5.52 27.84 -6.78
CA ASN A 189 -4.22 28.31 -7.30
C ASN A 189 -4.18 29.85 -7.36
N SER A 190 -5.27 30.46 -7.81
CA SER A 190 -5.39 31.93 -7.89
C SER A 190 -5.41 32.60 -6.52
N SER A 191 -5.86 31.90 -5.47
CA SER A 191 -5.83 32.37 -4.08
C SER A 191 -4.48 32.15 -3.38
N GLY A 192 -3.51 31.48 -4.05
CA GLY A 192 -2.19 31.20 -3.52
C GLY A 192 -2.11 29.92 -2.68
N VAL A 193 -3.14 29.06 -2.76
CA VAL A 193 -3.20 27.74 -2.13
C VAL A 193 -2.78 26.70 -3.17
N THR A 194 -1.94 25.74 -2.81
CA THR A 194 -1.66 24.58 -3.67
C THR A 194 -2.96 23.81 -3.88
N PRO A 195 -3.45 23.64 -5.12
CA PRO A 195 -4.74 23.00 -5.36
C PRO A 195 -4.82 21.57 -4.87
N LEU A 196 -3.82 20.75 -5.20
CA LEU A 196 -3.79 19.31 -4.93
C LEU A 196 -2.40 18.87 -4.52
N SER A 197 -2.23 18.39 -3.29
CA SER A 197 -0.98 17.77 -2.89
C SER A 197 -0.89 16.34 -3.40
N ALA A 198 0.29 15.93 -3.82
CA ALA A 198 0.56 14.57 -4.28
C ALA A 198 2.02 14.20 -4.08
N SER A 199 2.28 12.91 -3.80
CA SER A 199 3.62 12.36 -3.72
C SER A 199 4.09 11.93 -5.12
N GLY A 200 5.01 12.69 -5.69
CA GLY A 200 5.66 12.33 -6.95
C GLY A 200 6.86 11.39 -6.75
N GLU A 201 7.42 11.29 -5.53
CA GLU A 201 8.49 10.35 -5.23
C GLU A 201 8.01 8.91 -5.33
N GLN A 202 6.86 8.58 -4.73
CA GLN A 202 6.24 7.26 -4.85
C GLN A 202 5.54 7.06 -6.20
N GLY A 203 5.05 8.13 -6.83
CA GLY A 203 4.43 8.15 -8.16
C GLY A 203 3.00 7.59 -8.21
N TRP A 204 2.66 6.58 -7.40
CA TRP A 204 1.34 5.97 -7.40
C TRP A 204 0.18 6.95 -7.12
N PRO A 205 0.30 8.01 -6.29
CA PRO A 205 -0.82 8.94 -6.12
C PRO A 205 -1.16 9.70 -7.40
N LEU A 206 -0.17 9.91 -8.27
CA LEU A 206 -0.36 10.55 -9.57
C LEU A 206 -1.01 9.58 -10.57
N THR A 207 -0.60 8.30 -10.60
CA THR A 207 -1.20 7.30 -11.49
C THR A 207 -2.63 6.95 -11.11
N ARG A 208 -3.01 7.10 -9.82
CA ARG A 208 -4.40 7.00 -9.36
C ARG A 208 -5.33 8.01 -10.03
N LEU A 209 -4.85 9.23 -10.25
CA LEU A 209 -5.62 10.25 -10.97
C LEU A 209 -5.86 9.83 -12.43
N ILE A 210 -4.86 9.17 -13.07
CA ILE A 210 -5.02 8.63 -14.42
C ILE A 210 -6.11 7.56 -14.44
N SER A 211 -6.08 6.59 -13.52
CA SER A 211 -7.11 5.56 -13.47
C SER A 211 -8.49 6.09 -13.11
N GLY A 212 -8.57 7.07 -12.21
CA GLY A 212 -9.84 7.76 -11.90
C GLY A 212 -10.45 8.38 -13.15
N TYR A 213 -9.66 9.07 -13.97
CA TYR A 213 -10.11 9.61 -15.24
C TYR A 213 -10.55 8.50 -16.21
N LEU A 214 -9.73 7.43 -16.37
CA LEU A 214 -10.05 6.31 -17.25
C LEU A 214 -11.38 5.64 -16.89
N PHE A 215 -11.62 5.37 -15.61
CA PHE A 215 -12.86 4.72 -15.19
C PHE A 215 -14.06 5.65 -15.31
N SER A 216 -13.85 6.96 -15.10
CA SER A 216 -14.90 7.94 -15.28
C SER A 216 -15.28 8.13 -16.76
N ASP A 217 -14.30 8.09 -17.68
CA ASP A 217 -14.52 8.26 -19.11
C ASP A 217 -14.95 6.96 -19.81
N LEU A 218 -14.19 5.87 -19.63
CA LEU A 218 -14.32 4.62 -20.38
C LEU A 218 -15.13 3.54 -19.64
N GLY A 219 -15.44 3.76 -18.35
CA GLY A 219 -16.15 2.82 -17.49
C GLY A 219 -15.22 1.84 -16.76
N LYS A 220 -15.81 1.09 -15.83
CA LYS A 220 -15.11 0.22 -14.84
C LYS A 220 -14.20 -0.83 -15.47
N ASP A 221 -14.48 -1.29 -16.68
CA ASP A 221 -13.77 -2.37 -17.34
C ASP A 221 -12.56 -1.86 -18.16
N ALA A 222 -12.25 -0.56 -18.12
CA ALA A 222 -11.21 0.03 -18.96
C ALA A 222 -9.85 -0.67 -18.83
N LEU A 223 -9.36 -0.91 -17.61
CA LEU A 223 -8.09 -1.59 -17.40
C LEU A 223 -8.18 -3.11 -17.58
N GLN A 224 -9.35 -3.71 -17.36
CA GLN A 224 -9.56 -5.12 -17.66
C GLN A 224 -9.43 -5.40 -19.17
N LYS A 225 -9.97 -4.52 -20.02
CA LYS A 225 -9.80 -4.61 -21.49
C LYS A 225 -8.32 -4.56 -21.91
N VAL A 226 -7.49 -3.78 -21.19
CA VAL A 226 -6.05 -3.78 -21.44
C VAL A 226 -5.41 -5.09 -21.02
N ALA A 227 -5.77 -5.63 -19.85
CA ALA A 227 -5.26 -6.91 -19.35
C ALA A 227 -5.66 -8.07 -20.28
N ASP A 228 -6.86 -8.05 -20.83
CA ASP A 228 -7.38 -9.05 -21.77
C ASP A 228 -6.83 -8.87 -23.21
N GLY A 229 -6.10 -7.78 -23.47
CA GLY A 229 -5.54 -7.46 -24.79
C GLY A 229 -6.58 -6.94 -25.80
N GLU A 230 -7.76 -6.56 -25.34
CA GLU A 230 -8.84 -5.96 -26.14
C GLU A 230 -8.59 -4.47 -26.42
N ALA A 231 -7.83 -3.80 -25.54
CA ALA A 231 -7.39 -2.40 -25.68
C ALA A 231 -5.90 -2.27 -25.36
N LYS A 232 -5.34 -1.09 -25.63
CA LYS A 232 -3.96 -0.77 -25.29
C LYS A 232 -3.89 0.57 -24.57
N LEU A 233 -2.95 0.72 -23.65
CA LEU A 233 -2.69 2.01 -23.01
C LEU A 233 -2.28 3.11 -24.02
N THR A 234 -1.83 2.72 -25.22
CA THR A 234 -1.48 3.63 -26.30
C THR A 234 -2.65 4.02 -27.20
N ASP A 235 -3.85 3.53 -26.96
CA ASP A 235 -5.04 3.94 -27.71
C ASP A 235 -5.39 5.39 -27.30
N PRO A 236 -5.93 6.21 -28.24
CA PRO A 236 -6.09 7.65 -28.01
C PRO A 236 -6.84 8.03 -26.73
N GLU A 237 -7.90 7.31 -26.40
CA GLU A 237 -8.72 7.54 -25.21
C GLU A 237 -7.98 7.25 -23.90
N TYR A 238 -7.03 6.30 -23.89
CA TYR A 238 -6.18 6.05 -22.71
C TYR A 238 -5.08 7.11 -22.59
N VAL A 239 -4.51 7.57 -23.71
CA VAL A 239 -3.54 8.67 -23.73
C VAL A 239 -4.18 9.97 -23.23
N GLU A 240 -5.46 10.20 -23.53
CA GLU A 240 -6.22 11.37 -23.06
C GLU A 240 -6.26 11.45 -21.53
N ALA A 241 -6.43 10.33 -20.83
CA ALA A 241 -6.40 10.30 -19.37
C ALA A 241 -5.02 10.71 -18.81
N ALA A 242 -3.94 10.23 -19.40
CA ALA A 242 -2.60 10.69 -19.02
C ALA A 242 -2.39 12.19 -19.34
N ALA A 243 -2.94 12.67 -20.44
CA ALA A 243 -2.88 14.08 -20.83
C ALA A 243 -3.67 14.98 -19.85
N ALA A 244 -4.84 14.54 -19.40
CA ALA A 244 -5.64 15.26 -18.41
C ALA A 244 -4.86 15.46 -17.10
N VAL A 245 -4.15 14.43 -16.61
CA VAL A 245 -3.32 14.52 -15.39
C VAL A 245 -2.04 15.33 -15.62
N ALA A 246 -1.42 15.20 -16.80
CA ALA A 246 -0.27 16.03 -17.18
C ALA A 246 -0.62 17.52 -17.21
N ASP A 247 -1.84 17.87 -17.66
CA ASP A 247 -2.34 19.27 -17.69
C ASP A 247 -2.45 19.86 -16.28
N LEU A 248 -2.87 19.08 -15.27
CA LEU A 248 -2.87 19.55 -13.87
C LEU A 248 -1.46 19.97 -13.43
N GLY A 249 -0.45 19.17 -13.78
CA GLY A 249 0.95 19.49 -13.48
C GLY A 249 1.45 20.72 -14.22
N GLN A 250 1.14 20.85 -15.51
CA GLN A 250 1.52 22.01 -16.34
C GLN A 250 0.86 23.31 -15.86
N LYS A 251 -0.33 23.23 -15.29
CA LYS A 251 -1.03 24.37 -14.64
C LYS A 251 -0.47 24.69 -13.25
N GLY A 252 0.46 23.88 -12.74
CA GLY A 252 1.09 24.08 -11.44
C GLY A 252 0.23 23.65 -10.26
N TYR A 253 -0.81 22.82 -10.46
CA TYR A 253 -1.76 22.46 -9.39
C TYR A 253 -1.16 21.55 -8.32
N PHE A 254 -0.06 20.86 -8.60
CA PHE A 254 0.67 20.07 -7.60
C PHE A 254 1.72 20.88 -6.81
N GLY A 255 1.83 22.18 -7.05
CA GLY A 255 2.87 23.01 -6.47
C GLY A 255 4.27 22.77 -7.07
N GLU A 256 5.26 23.45 -6.49
CA GLU A 256 6.65 23.31 -6.95
C GLU A 256 7.29 22.03 -6.42
N GLY A 257 8.09 21.35 -7.26
CA GLY A 257 8.94 20.24 -6.84
C GLY A 257 8.20 18.94 -6.58
N VAL A 258 7.00 18.73 -7.12
CA VAL A 258 6.16 17.53 -6.90
C VAL A 258 6.93 16.21 -7.04
N GLY A 259 7.90 16.11 -7.97
CA GLY A 259 8.71 14.91 -8.17
C GLY A 259 9.63 14.53 -7.00
N SER A 260 9.80 15.42 -6.03
CA SER A 260 10.62 15.21 -4.83
C SER A 260 9.79 15.24 -3.54
N ILE A 261 8.48 15.35 -3.66
CA ILE A 261 7.56 15.30 -2.53
C ILE A 261 7.28 13.83 -2.22
N ASP A 262 7.61 13.42 -0.99
CA ASP A 262 7.28 12.09 -0.47
C ASP A 262 5.85 12.03 0.07
N TYR A 263 5.40 10.84 0.44
CA TYR A 263 4.06 10.58 0.95
C TYR A 263 3.72 11.43 2.18
N ASP A 264 4.59 11.42 3.19
CA ASP A 264 4.35 12.12 4.45
C ASP A 264 4.29 13.64 4.24
N THR A 265 5.16 14.17 3.38
CA THR A 265 5.15 15.59 3.01
C THR A 265 3.85 15.96 2.30
N ALA A 266 3.36 15.13 1.36
CA ALA A 266 2.12 15.38 0.66
C ALA A 266 0.91 15.39 1.61
N VAL A 267 0.82 14.43 2.53
CA VAL A 267 -0.23 14.38 3.56
C VAL A 267 -0.13 15.62 4.48
N ASN A 268 1.08 15.98 4.93
CA ASN A 268 1.28 17.12 5.81
C ASN A 268 0.91 18.46 5.14
N GLN A 269 1.17 18.66 3.86
CA GLN A 269 0.73 19.86 3.14
C GLN A 269 -0.79 20.03 3.19
N PHE A 270 -1.54 18.95 3.11
CA PHE A 270 -2.99 18.98 3.27
C PHE A 270 -3.39 19.28 4.73
N LEU A 271 -2.81 18.58 5.70
CA LEU A 271 -3.11 18.70 7.13
C LEU A 271 -2.77 20.08 7.71
N THR A 272 -1.81 20.81 7.11
CA THR A 272 -1.45 22.18 7.50
C THR A 272 -2.26 23.25 6.77
N GLY A 273 -3.09 22.86 5.77
CA GLY A 273 -3.86 23.78 4.95
C GLY A 273 -3.04 24.46 3.85
N GLU A 274 -1.81 24.01 3.58
CA GLU A 274 -1.01 24.48 2.44
C GLU A 274 -1.59 23.99 1.11
N ALA A 275 -2.25 22.82 1.12
CA ALA A 275 -3.00 22.29 -0.02
C ALA A 275 -4.49 22.23 0.26
N GLY A 276 -5.31 22.53 -0.77
CA GLY A 276 -6.76 22.51 -0.68
C GLY A 276 -7.37 21.13 -0.85
N MET A 277 -6.71 20.24 -1.57
CA MET A 277 -7.16 18.88 -1.86
C MET A 277 -6.01 17.88 -1.76
N LEU A 278 -6.37 16.60 -1.52
CA LEU A 278 -5.46 15.45 -1.49
C LEU A 278 -6.18 14.24 -2.08
N TYR A 279 -5.65 13.60 -3.12
CA TYR A 279 -6.14 12.29 -3.56
C TYR A 279 -5.49 11.20 -2.72
N MET A 280 -6.28 10.48 -1.92
CA MET A 280 -5.82 9.40 -1.05
C MET A 280 -6.98 8.45 -0.72
N GLY A 281 -6.64 7.25 -0.27
CA GLY A 281 -7.62 6.34 0.30
C GLY A 281 -7.88 6.58 1.77
N SER A 282 -8.87 5.87 2.30
CA SER A 282 -9.32 6.00 3.70
C SER A 282 -8.27 5.58 4.74
N TRP A 283 -7.16 4.98 4.35
CA TRP A 283 -6.03 4.71 5.27
C TRP A 283 -5.44 5.98 5.92
N VAL A 284 -5.64 7.17 5.33
CA VAL A 284 -5.18 8.45 5.94
C VAL A 284 -6.03 8.91 7.13
N LEU A 285 -7.13 8.22 7.47
CA LEU A 285 -7.95 8.58 8.63
C LEU A 285 -7.12 8.63 9.92
N ALA A 286 -6.14 7.75 10.09
CA ALA A 286 -5.24 7.79 11.22
C ALA A 286 -4.44 9.11 11.30
N ASN A 287 -4.02 9.66 10.16
CA ASN A 287 -3.34 10.96 10.09
C ASN A 287 -4.30 12.12 10.37
N PHE A 288 -5.56 12.02 9.89
CA PHE A 288 -6.58 13.05 10.10
C PHE A 288 -7.03 13.11 11.56
N ASN A 289 -6.99 12.01 12.27
CA ASN A 289 -7.36 11.91 13.69
C ASN A 289 -6.17 12.22 14.63
N ASP A 290 -4.97 12.42 14.12
CA ASP A 290 -3.83 12.89 14.91
C ASP A 290 -3.93 14.41 15.13
N GLU A 291 -4.47 14.83 16.27
CA GLU A 291 -4.63 16.24 16.66
C GLU A 291 -3.30 17.02 16.68
N ALA A 292 -2.15 16.36 16.82
CA ALA A 292 -0.84 17.02 16.83
C ALA A 292 -0.38 17.36 15.40
N ALA A 293 -0.72 16.54 14.43
CA ALA A 293 -0.37 16.73 13.01
C ALA A 293 -1.43 17.52 12.25
N ASN A 294 -2.72 17.24 12.51
CA ASN A 294 -3.84 17.86 11.80
C ASN A 294 -4.17 19.26 12.33
N GLN A 295 -3.66 20.29 11.64
CA GLN A 295 -3.88 21.70 12.01
C GLN A 295 -5.20 22.26 11.49
N ILE A 296 -5.82 21.63 10.47
CA ILE A 296 -7.11 22.08 9.92
C ILE A 296 -8.30 21.53 10.69
N GLY A 297 -8.13 20.47 11.49
CA GLY A 297 -9.19 19.79 12.24
C GLY A 297 -9.98 18.78 11.38
N ALA A 298 -10.26 17.61 11.93
CA ALA A 298 -10.97 16.54 11.24
C ALA A 298 -12.38 16.97 10.74
N GLU A 299 -13.06 17.83 11.47
CA GLU A 299 -14.37 18.38 11.12
C GLU A 299 -14.34 19.24 9.84
N ASN A 300 -13.18 19.79 9.51
CA ASN A 300 -12.96 20.60 8.31
C ASN A 300 -12.51 19.78 7.09
N ILE A 301 -12.41 18.48 7.23
CA ILE A 301 -12.08 17.57 6.13
C ILE A 301 -13.37 17.02 5.52
N GLY A 302 -13.47 17.10 4.18
CA GLY A 302 -14.51 16.46 3.40
C GLY A 302 -13.93 15.37 2.52
N PHE A 303 -14.77 14.43 2.10
CA PHE A 303 -14.43 13.34 1.19
C PHE A 303 -15.40 13.31 0.03
N MET A 304 -14.91 13.13 -1.19
CA MET A 304 -15.74 13.04 -2.40
C MET A 304 -15.17 11.97 -3.35
N PRO A 305 -16.04 11.33 -4.17
CA PRO A 305 -15.59 10.42 -5.23
C PRO A 305 -14.70 11.14 -6.26
N PHE A 306 -14.03 10.37 -7.11
CA PHE A 306 -13.38 10.96 -8.28
C PHE A 306 -14.44 11.61 -9.18
N PRO A 307 -14.21 12.85 -9.67
CA PRO A 307 -15.20 13.57 -10.49
C PRO A 307 -15.49 12.85 -11.81
N THR A 308 -16.75 12.92 -12.27
CA THR A 308 -17.14 12.31 -13.53
C THR A 308 -16.64 13.12 -14.73
N VAL A 309 -16.27 12.42 -15.82
CA VAL A 309 -15.96 13.04 -17.11
C VAL A 309 -17.27 13.23 -17.88
N GLU A 310 -17.51 14.44 -18.42
CA GLU A 310 -18.76 14.72 -19.14
C GLU A 310 -18.93 13.83 -20.37
N GLY A 311 -20.03 13.09 -20.43
CA GLY A 311 -20.30 12.14 -21.49
C GLY A 311 -19.60 10.80 -21.35
N GLY A 312 -18.82 10.60 -20.30
CA GLY A 312 -18.16 9.33 -19.98
C GLY A 312 -19.12 8.26 -19.49
N ALA A 313 -18.59 7.08 -19.22
CA ALA A 313 -19.34 5.88 -18.82
C ALA A 313 -19.33 5.64 -17.30
N GLY A 314 -18.60 6.44 -16.52
CA GLY A 314 -18.54 6.36 -15.06
C GLY A 314 -19.84 6.81 -14.39
N ILE A 315 -20.01 6.45 -13.12
CA ILE A 315 -21.17 6.80 -12.31
C ILE A 315 -20.75 7.70 -11.13
N ASP A 316 -21.69 8.52 -10.63
CA ASP A 316 -21.41 9.54 -9.62
C ASP A 316 -20.84 9.01 -8.29
N ASP A 317 -21.22 7.79 -7.89
CA ASP A 317 -20.81 7.17 -6.62
C ASP A 317 -19.78 6.02 -6.84
N GLN A 318 -18.94 6.15 -7.85
CA GLN A 318 -17.90 5.19 -8.14
C GLN A 318 -16.64 5.49 -7.33
N TYR A 319 -16.18 4.52 -6.57
CA TYR A 319 -14.94 4.63 -5.79
C TYR A 319 -13.94 3.54 -6.19
N ALA A 320 -12.66 3.91 -6.23
CA ALA A 320 -11.63 2.88 -6.21
C ALA A 320 -11.61 2.24 -4.82
N ALA A 321 -11.61 0.90 -4.78
CA ALA A 321 -11.54 0.13 -3.54
C ALA A 321 -10.35 -0.81 -3.57
N ASN A 322 -9.70 -0.99 -2.43
CA ASN A 322 -8.56 -1.87 -2.28
C ASN A 322 -8.43 -2.40 -0.84
N VAL A 323 -7.51 -3.33 -0.67
CA VAL A 323 -7.15 -3.90 0.65
C VAL A 323 -5.88 -3.27 1.23
N GLY A 324 -5.56 -2.04 0.82
CA GLY A 324 -4.39 -1.29 1.27
C GLY A 324 -3.08 -1.97 0.85
N LEU A 325 -2.15 -2.05 1.79
CA LEU A 325 -0.97 -2.89 1.72
C LEU A 325 -1.23 -4.18 2.51
N PRO A 326 -1.93 -5.18 1.94
CA PRO A 326 -2.28 -6.36 2.68
C PRO A 326 -1.01 -7.17 3.01
N MET A 327 -1.12 -8.01 4.02
CA MET A 327 0.04 -8.74 4.53
C MET A 327 -0.01 -10.20 4.10
N ALA A 328 1.02 -10.65 3.41
CA ALA A 328 1.25 -12.06 3.12
C ALA A 328 2.03 -12.73 4.26
N LEU A 329 1.89 -14.05 4.39
CA LEU A 329 2.69 -14.86 5.31
C LEU A 329 3.57 -15.82 4.54
N SER A 330 4.77 -16.05 5.06
CA SER A 330 5.71 -17.01 4.49
C SER A 330 5.31 -18.43 4.84
N GLU A 331 5.05 -19.25 3.83
CA GLU A 331 4.80 -20.71 4.00
C GLU A 331 5.90 -21.39 4.80
N LYS A 332 7.15 -21.02 4.55
CA LYS A 332 8.33 -21.64 5.14
C LYS A 332 8.48 -21.36 6.64
N SER A 333 8.00 -20.23 7.12
CA SER A 333 8.09 -19.82 8.53
C SER A 333 6.84 -20.14 9.33
N TYR A 334 5.82 -20.72 8.69
CA TYR A 334 4.60 -21.11 9.38
C TYR A 334 4.84 -22.30 10.33
N ASN A 335 4.36 -22.17 11.55
CA ASN A 335 4.37 -23.18 12.61
C ASN A 335 3.23 -22.91 13.61
N ASP A 336 3.09 -23.72 14.66
CA ASP A 336 2.02 -23.59 15.64
C ASP A 336 1.98 -22.21 16.31
N SER A 337 3.13 -21.62 16.65
CA SER A 337 3.19 -20.27 17.25
C SER A 337 2.79 -19.17 16.25
N THR A 338 3.08 -19.34 14.97
CA THR A 338 2.56 -18.45 13.92
C THR A 338 1.04 -18.60 13.81
N GLY A 339 0.50 -19.81 13.95
CA GLY A 339 -0.92 -20.09 14.00
C GLY A 339 -1.61 -19.37 15.17
N GLU A 340 -1.01 -19.37 16.36
CA GLU A 340 -1.51 -18.62 17.53
C GLU A 340 -1.55 -17.10 17.25
N TRP A 341 -0.52 -16.56 16.60
CA TRP A 341 -0.51 -15.17 16.16
C TRP A 341 -1.64 -14.86 15.16
N LEU A 342 -1.82 -15.74 14.14
CA LEU A 342 -2.88 -15.57 13.14
C LEU A 342 -4.26 -15.58 13.76
N THR A 343 -4.53 -16.54 14.67
CA THR A 343 -5.80 -16.60 15.40
C THR A 343 -6.06 -15.30 16.14
N CYS A 344 -5.10 -14.86 16.95
CA CYS A 344 -5.25 -13.64 17.74
C CYS A 344 -5.45 -12.39 16.89
N ILE A 345 -4.62 -12.22 15.84
CA ILE A 345 -4.75 -11.08 14.91
C ILE A 345 -6.13 -11.08 14.27
N THR A 346 -6.55 -12.22 13.72
CA THR A 346 -7.81 -12.32 12.99
C THR A 346 -9.02 -11.99 13.86
N GLU A 347 -8.99 -12.37 15.13
CA GLU A 347 -10.07 -12.10 16.09
C GLU A 347 -10.10 -10.66 16.62
N ASN A 348 -8.96 -9.97 16.70
CA ASN A 348 -8.85 -8.73 17.47
C ASN A 348 -8.44 -7.50 16.63
N TYR A 349 -7.81 -7.69 15.46
CA TYR A 349 -7.28 -6.57 14.67
C TYR A 349 -8.36 -5.56 14.25
N GLY A 350 -9.56 -6.05 13.84
CA GLY A 350 -10.65 -5.19 13.39
C GLY A 350 -11.08 -4.18 14.47
N SER A 351 -11.31 -4.65 15.68
CA SER A 351 -11.71 -3.80 16.81
C SER A 351 -10.59 -2.86 17.26
N THR A 352 -9.36 -3.37 17.40
CA THR A 352 -8.20 -2.58 17.86
C THR A 352 -7.81 -1.51 16.84
N GLY A 353 -7.72 -1.87 15.55
CA GLY A 353 -7.38 -0.94 14.48
C GLY A 353 -8.39 0.18 14.35
N LEU A 354 -9.68 -0.15 14.43
CA LEU A 354 -10.75 0.85 14.36
C LEU A 354 -10.73 1.79 15.57
N SER A 355 -10.61 1.24 16.80
CA SER A 355 -10.68 2.04 18.03
C SER A 355 -9.47 2.94 18.23
N GLU A 356 -8.26 2.48 17.88
CA GLU A 356 -7.03 3.22 18.15
C GLU A 356 -6.57 4.13 17.00
N LYS A 357 -6.92 3.79 15.76
CA LYS A 357 -6.43 4.44 14.55
C LYS A 357 -7.52 4.90 13.59
N GLY A 358 -8.79 4.58 13.86
CA GLY A 358 -9.85 4.78 12.88
C GLY A 358 -9.66 3.93 11.61
N ALA A 359 -8.81 2.89 11.69
CA ALA A 359 -8.48 2.05 10.54
C ALA A 359 -9.62 1.08 10.24
N ILE A 360 -10.14 1.14 9.03
CA ILE A 360 -11.14 0.20 8.53
C ILE A 360 -10.40 -0.96 7.89
N SER A 361 -10.66 -2.17 8.35
CA SER A 361 -10.00 -3.39 7.87
C SER A 361 -11.01 -4.38 7.29
N GLY A 362 -10.50 -5.43 6.65
CA GLY A 362 -11.32 -6.56 6.22
C GLY A 362 -11.56 -7.59 7.31
N PHE A 363 -11.21 -7.31 8.57
CA PHE A 363 -11.57 -8.15 9.72
C PHE A 363 -12.84 -7.64 10.38
N LYS A 364 -13.59 -8.53 10.99
CA LYS A 364 -14.79 -8.17 11.76
C LYS A 364 -14.43 -7.32 12.97
N VAL A 365 -15.30 -6.36 13.26
CA VAL A 365 -15.27 -5.58 14.50
C VAL A 365 -16.13 -6.30 15.52
N ASN A 366 -15.48 -6.95 16.49
CA ASN A 366 -16.14 -7.81 17.49
C ASN A 366 -16.59 -7.05 18.75
N ASP A 367 -16.11 -5.81 18.94
CA ASP A 367 -16.43 -4.95 20.07
C ASP A 367 -17.26 -3.74 19.64
N GLU A 368 -18.00 -3.12 20.58
CA GLU A 368 -18.58 -1.79 20.32
C GLU A 368 -17.46 -0.74 20.29
N VAL A 369 -17.23 -0.14 19.12
CA VAL A 369 -16.23 0.89 18.93
C VAL A 369 -16.91 2.22 18.60
N GLU A 370 -16.67 3.24 19.43
CA GLU A 370 -17.05 4.61 19.09
C GLU A 370 -16.01 5.19 18.11
N VAL A 371 -16.46 5.69 16.97
CA VAL A 371 -15.61 6.32 15.97
C VAL A 371 -15.98 7.80 15.81
N ASP A 372 -15.00 8.60 15.34
CA ASP A 372 -15.27 9.99 14.98
C ASP A 372 -16.18 10.10 13.74
N SER A 373 -16.72 11.30 13.52
CA SER A 373 -17.69 11.53 12.46
C SER A 373 -17.13 11.36 11.05
N LEU A 374 -15.81 11.56 10.85
CA LEU A 374 -15.18 11.39 9.55
C LEU A 374 -14.98 9.90 9.23
N THR A 375 -14.52 9.11 10.21
CA THR A 375 -14.43 7.65 10.10
C THR A 375 -15.80 7.03 9.84
N GLN A 376 -16.85 7.49 10.56
CA GLN A 376 -18.22 7.03 10.32
C GLN A 376 -18.69 7.35 8.90
N ALA A 377 -18.42 8.56 8.41
CA ALA A 377 -18.79 8.95 7.04
C ALA A 377 -18.11 8.07 5.98
N VAL A 378 -16.86 7.65 6.20
CA VAL A 378 -16.17 6.70 5.31
C VAL A 378 -16.77 5.31 5.38
N GLN A 379 -17.10 4.82 6.57
CA GLN A 379 -17.80 3.53 6.72
C GLN A 379 -19.16 3.54 6.00
N ASP A 380 -19.93 4.63 6.14
CA ASP A 380 -21.20 4.82 5.43
C ASP A 380 -21.00 4.85 3.91
N THR A 381 -19.92 5.49 3.44
CA THR A 381 -19.53 5.49 2.02
C THR A 381 -19.23 4.08 1.53
N ILE A 382 -18.42 3.31 2.25
CA ILE A 382 -18.11 1.91 1.90
C ILE A 382 -19.39 1.08 1.83
N ALA A 383 -20.28 1.22 2.84
CA ALA A 383 -21.53 0.47 2.92
C ALA A 383 -22.52 0.84 1.81
N SER A 384 -22.50 2.08 1.32
CA SER A 384 -23.40 2.58 0.27
C SER A 384 -22.85 2.47 -1.15
N THR A 385 -21.55 2.24 -1.31
CA THR A 385 -20.91 2.09 -2.63
C THR A 385 -21.47 0.89 -3.37
N SER A 386 -22.13 1.15 -4.48
CA SER A 386 -22.77 0.11 -5.29
C SER A 386 -21.82 -0.53 -6.29
N GLU A 387 -20.75 0.18 -6.65
CA GLU A 387 -19.76 -0.26 -7.64
C GLU A 387 -18.37 0.29 -7.27
N SER A 388 -17.41 -0.62 -7.16
CA SER A 388 -16.01 -0.27 -6.99
C SER A 388 -15.21 -0.52 -8.27
N VAL A 389 -14.14 0.27 -8.44
CA VAL A 389 -13.16 0.09 -9.49
C VAL A 389 -11.80 -0.22 -8.89
N LEU A 390 -10.90 -0.69 -9.70
CA LEU A 390 -9.51 -0.96 -9.33
C LEU A 390 -8.67 0.34 -9.42
N TRP A 391 -7.38 0.21 -9.30
CA TRP A 391 -6.41 1.29 -9.51
C TRP A 391 -5.52 1.00 -10.71
N PHE A 392 -4.72 1.95 -11.15
CA PHE A 392 -4.00 1.89 -12.42
C PHE A 392 -3.15 0.63 -12.57
N GLU A 393 -2.42 0.27 -11.52
CA GLU A 393 -1.48 -0.86 -11.55
C GLU A 393 -2.09 -2.21 -11.13
N ALA A 394 -3.36 -2.25 -10.74
CA ALA A 394 -3.98 -3.45 -10.15
C ALA A 394 -3.84 -4.72 -10.99
N LEU A 395 -3.86 -4.56 -12.31
CA LEU A 395 -3.77 -5.67 -13.28
C LEU A 395 -2.43 -5.69 -14.03
N PHE A 396 -1.45 -4.90 -13.61
CA PHE A 396 -0.13 -4.84 -14.25
C PHE A 396 0.81 -5.89 -13.67
N ASN A 397 1.80 -6.28 -14.46
CA ASN A 397 2.97 -6.99 -13.94
C ASN A 397 3.91 -6.03 -13.20
N THR A 398 4.85 -6.55 -12.41
CA THR A 398 5.79 -5.76 -11.61
C THR A 398 6.59 -4.75 -12.44
N GLN A 399 6.97 -5.10 -13.67
CA GLN A 399 7.74 -4.21 -14.54
C GLN A 399 6.91 -3.00 -15.00
N ALA A 400 5.67 -3.22 -15.39
CA ALA A 400 4.76 -2.14 -15.80
C ALA A 400 4.35 -1.26 -14.61
N THR A 401 4.16 -1.85 -13.42
CA THR A 401 3.93 -1.11 -12.17
C THR A 401 5.11 -0.17 -11.87
N THR A 402 6.34 -0.68 -11.89
CA THR A 402 7.53 0.14 -11.68
C THR A 402 7.67 1.23 -12.75
N ALA A 403 7.39 0.89 -14.01
CA ALA A 403 7.46 1.86 -15.11
C ALA A 403 6.43 2.98 -14.96
N SER A 404 5.19 2.68 -14.53
CA SER A 404 4.15 3.69 -14.33
C SER A 404 4.52 4.64 -13.19
N GLN A 405 4.87 4.12 -12.03
CA GLN A 405 5.16 4.91 -10.84
C GLN A 405 6.41 5.78 -11.02
N THR A 406 7.50 5.22 -11.57
CA THR A 406 8.75 5.97 -11.80
C THR A 406 8.59 7.12 -12.80
N ASN A 407 7.68 6.97 -13.77
CA ASN A 407 7.46 7.97 -14.82
C ASN A 407 6.29 8.92 -14.56
N ALA A 408 5.56 8.76 -13.43
CA ALA A 408 4.45 9.63 -13.08
C ALA A 408 4.90 11.09 -12.82
N ALA A 409 5.99 11.29 -12.08
CA ALA A 409 6.55 12.64 -11.87
C ALA A 409 7.08 13.27 -13.16
N PRO A 410 7.86 12.58 -14.02
CA PRO A 410 8.20 13.06 -15.37
C PRO A 410 6.99 13.48 -16.21
N LEU A 411 5.86 12.76 -16.15
CA LEU A 411 4.63 13.10 -16.85
C LEU A 411 4.08 14.45 -16.39
N VAL A 412 3.84 14.62 -15.09
CA VAL A 412 3.20 15.85 -14.55
C VAL A 412 4.14 17.07 -14.57
N THR A 413 5.46 16.85 -14.57
CA THR A 413 6.44 17.94 -14.71
C THR A 413 6.71 18.33 -16.18
N GLY A 414 6.09 17.63 -17.14
CA GLY A 414 6.27 17.87 -18.57
C GLY A 414 7.61 17.39 -19.15
N SER A 415 8.38 16.60 -18.39
CA SER A 415 9.63 16.00 -18.87
C SER A 415 9.39 14.77 -19.76
N MET A 416 8.18 14.21 -19.69
CA MET A 416 7.71 13.10 -20.52
C MET A 416 6.31 13.45 -21.07
N SER A 417 6.04 13.15 -22.34
CA SER A 417 4.70 13.35 -22.89
C SER A 417 3.73 12.24 -22.47
N PRO A 418 2.41 12.49 -22.51
CA PRO A 418 1.40 11.47 -22.23
C PRO A 418 1.54 10.22 -23.10
N GLU A 419 1.84 10.38 -24.39
CA GLU A 419 2.05 9.27 -25.32
C GLU A 419 3.28 8.46 -24.93
N GLN A 420 4.39 9.13 -24.57
CA GLN A 420 5.62 8.47 -24.14
C GLN A 420 5.40 7.69 -22.82
N PHE A 421 4.65 8.28 -21.88
CA PHE A 421 4.29 7.62 -20.63
C PHE A 421 3.51 6.32 -20.91
N MET A 422 2.41 6.41 -21.65
CA MET A 422 1.57 5.26 -21.97
C MET A 422 2.29 4.20 -22.82
N GLU A 423 3.17 4.62 -23.76
CA GLU A 423 4.00 3.69 -24.54
C GLU A 423 5.02 2.96 -23.65
N THR A 424 5.62 3.66 -22.68
CA THR A 424 6.57 3.06 -21.73
C THR A 424 5.90 2.00 -20.88
N VAL A 425 4.74 2.30 -20.30
CA VAL A 425 3.98 1.35 -19.47
C VAL A 425 3.47 0.18 -20.33
N GLN A 426 2.87 0.45 -21.51
CA GLN A 426 2.40 -0.58 -22.44
C GLN A 426 3.49 -1.55 -22.88
N SER A 427 4.72 -1.02 -23.08
CA SER A 427 5.85 -1.86 -23.47
C SER A 427 6.33 -2.77 -22.37
N ALA A 428 6.13 -2.39 -21.11
CA ALA A 428 6.48 -3.16 -19.92
C ALA A 428 5.42 -4.23 -19.57
N LEU A 429 4.22 -4.16 -20.11
CA LEU A 429 3.16 -5.18 -19.94
C LEU A 429 3.41 -6.47 -20.75
N LYS A 430 4.41 -6.49 -21.65
CA LYS A 430 4.68 -7.61 -22.57
C LYS A 430 5.48 -8.73 -21.95
#